data_17889656ecc33f649fa5b81e995ca41d
#
_entry.id   17889656ecc33f649fa5b81e995ca41d
#
_cell.length_a   1.000
_cell.length_b   1.000
_cell.length_c   1.000
_cell.angle_alpha   90.00
_cell.angle_beta   90.00
_cell.angle_gamma   90.00
#
_symmetry.space_group_name_H-M   'P 1'
#
loop_
_entity.id
_entity.type
_entity.pdbx_description
1 polymer ?
#
loop_
_entity_poly.entity_id
_entity_poly.type
_entity_poly.pdbx_seq_one_letter_code
_entity_poly.pdbx_strand_id
1 'polypeptide(L)'
;MRIGVVSGFMNAPGLTDEVKARVSEATEALREAGAEIVEVELPHADAAISAYYVLGPCEAFSNLARFDSVRYGYCAEGHKDLGSQYEASRAAGFGMEAKRRIMLGSYLLSSGVYEKYYYPAQQVRTLITQDYQAAYEKCDVILAPTSPRTAFKFGEIGDPVEMHLSDIFTVSINIAGNGGMNVP
;
A
#
# COMPACT_ATOMS: atom_id res chain seq x y z
N MET A 1 5.21 -27.91 -0.34
CA MET A 1 5.29 -26.42 -0.35
C MET A 1 4.98 -25.95 1.06
N ARG A 2 5.85 -25.08 1.59
CA ARG A 2 5.65 -24.49 2.93
C ARG A 2 4.86 -23.18 2.76
N ILE A 3 3.75 -23.05 3.47
CA ILE A 3 2.89 -21.85 3.43
C ILE A 3 2.94 -21.18 4.79
N GLY A 4 3.45 -19.94 4.82
CA GLY A 4 3.48 -19.10 6.02
C GLY A 4 2.12 -18.47 6.28
N VAL A 5 1.62 -18.56 7.50
CA VAL A 5 0.45 -17.82 7.96
C VAL A 5 0.89 -16.81 9.00
N VAL A 6 0.56 -15.54 8.76
CA VAL A 6 0.97 -14.44 9.65
C VAL A 6 -0.01 -14.36 10.82
N SER A 7 0.42 -14.79 12.01
CA SER A 7 -0.42 -14.80 13.21
C SER A 7 -0.94 -13.40 13.59
N GLY A 8 -0.13 -12.38 13.45
CA GLY A 8 -0.53 -10.99 13.66
C GLY A 8 -1.68 -10.54 12.77
N PHE A 9 -1.71 -10.95 11.51
CA PHE A 9 -2.78 -10.60 10.57
C PHE A 9 -4.10 -11.26 10.93
N MET A 10 -4.06 -12.51 11.41
CA MET A 10 -5.26 -13.24 11.83
C MET A 10 -5.89 -12.69 13.11
N ASN A 11 -5.19 -11.82 13.83
CA ASN A 11 -5.65 -11.15 15.04
C ASN A 11 -5.70 -9.62 14.88
N ALA A 12 -5.59 -9.11 13.65
CA ALA A 12 -5.55 -7.68 13.37
C ALA A 12 -6.87 -6.99 13.75
N PRO A 13 -6.82 -5.76 14.29
CA PRO A 13 -8.01 -4.97 14.56
C PRO A 13 -8.82 -4.75 13.27
N GLY A 14 -10.14 -4.93 13.36
CA GLY A 14 -11.06 -4.73 12.23
C GLY A 14 -11.20 -5.94 11.30
N LEU A 15 -10.41 -7.00 11.47
CA LEU A 15 -10.62 -8.24 10.74
C LEU A 15 -11.95 -8.88 11.20
N THR A 16 -12.89 -9.02 10.27
CA THR A 16 -14.20 -9.63 10.57
C THR A 16 -14.09 -11.14 10.72
N ASP A 17 -14.96 -11.72 11.56
CA ASP A 17 -15.00 -13.17 11.79
C ASP A 17 -15.29 -13.93 10.49
N GLU A 18 -16.05 -13.35 9.56
CA GLU A 18 -16.33 -13.92 8.25
C GLU A 18 -15.05 -14.09 7.42
N VAL A 19 -14.25 -13.03 7.29
CA VAL A 19 -12.98 -13.09 6.55
C VAL A 19 -12.01 -14.04 7.23
N LYS A 20 -11.91 -13.96 8.56
CA LYS A 20 -11.07 -14.87 9.35
C LYS A 20 -11.44 -16.33 9.13
N ALA A 21 -12.74 -16.66 9.10
CA ALA A 21 -13.22 -18.01 8.84
C ALA A 21 -12.82 -18.49 7.44
N ARG A 22 -12.99 -17.65 6.40
CA ARG A 22 -12.60 -18.02 5.02
C ARG A 22 -11.11 -18.28 4.88
N VAL A 23 -10.26 -17.44 5.47
CA VAL A 23 -8.80 -17.66 5.44
C VAL A 23 -8.42 -18.93 6.21
N SER A 24 -9.09 -19.22 7.32
CA SER A 24 -8.85 -20.44 8.08
C SER A 24 -9.27 -21.70 7.29
N GLU A 25 -10.41 -21.68 6.60
CA GLU A 25 -10.86 -22.75 5.71
C GLU A 25 -9.90 -22.95 4.53
N ALA A 26 -9.43 -21.87 3.90
CA ALA A 26 -8.43 -21.96 2.84
C ALA A 26 -7.11 -22.58 3.36
N THR A 27 -6.69 -22.20 4.57
CA THR A 27 -5.49 -22.76 5.21
C THR A 27 -5.64 -24.28 5.43
N GLU A 28 -6.82 -24.74 5.87
CA GLU A 28 -7.08 -26.15 6.08
C GLU A 28 -7.14 -26.94 4.76
N ALA A 29 -7.80 -26.39 3.75
CA ALA A 29 -7.84 -27.01 2.43
C ALA A 29 -6.44 -27.17 1.81
N LEU A 30 -5.55 -26.18 2.02
CA LEU A 30 -4.16 -26.26 1.57
C LEU A 30 -3.38 -27.33 2.34
N ARG A 31 -3.63 -27.49 3.65
CA ARG A 31 -3.05 -28.56 4.47
C ARG A 31 -3.50 -29.93 3.99
N GLU A 32 -4.80 -30.12 3.73
CA GLU A 32 -5.34 -31.34 3.18
C GLU A 32 -4.78 -31.68 1.79
N ALA A 33 -4.47 -30.64 0.99
CA ALA A 33 -3.80 -30.79 -0.30
C ALA A 33 -2.29 -31.10 -0.19
N GLY A 34 -1.76 -31.25 1.04
CA GLY A 34 -0.38 -31.65 1.29
C GLY A 34 0.61 -30.49 1.46
N ALA A 35 0.13 -29.28 1.69
CA ALA A 35 1.01 -28.18 2.07
C ALA A 35 1.38 -28.24 3.56
N GLU A 36 2.60 -27.84 3.88
CA GLU A 36 3.06 -27.62 5.24
C GLU A 36 2.70 -26.21 5.66
N ILE A 37 1.88 -26.05 6.70
CA ILE A 37 1.50 -24.73 7.23
C ILE A 37 2.48 -24.35 8.35
N VAL A 38 3.13 -23.21 8.17
CA VAL A 38 4.15 -22.66 9.09
C VAL A 38 3.65 -21.33 9.63
N GLU A 39 3.75 -21.13 10.94
CA GLU A 39 3.47 -19.82 11.53
C GLU A 39 4.67 -18.90 11.32
N VAL A 40 4.41 -17.68 10.85
CA VAL A 40 5.40 -16.64 10.63
C VAL A 40 4.95 -15.33 11.26
N GLU A 41 5.90 -14.48 11.58
CA GLU A 41 5.65 -13.17 12.17
C GLU A 41 6.26 -12.07 11.27
N LEU A 42 5.57 -10.92 11.25
CA LEU A 42 6.02 -9.69 10.61
C LEU A 42 5.94 -8.56 11.65
N PRO A 43 6.91 -8.45 12.56
CA PRO A 43 6.83 -7.57 13.73
C PRO A 43 6.63 -6.09 13.41
N HIS A 44 7.07 -5.63 12.24
CA HIS A 44 6.98 -4.23 11.83
C HIS A 44 5.83 -3.94 10.86
N ALA A 45 4.99 -4.94 10.54
CA ALA A 45 3.88 -4.77 9.57
C ALA A 45 2.86 -3.70 10.00
N ASP A 46 2.64 -3.52 11.29
CA ASP A 46 1.72 -2.50 11.83
C ASP A 46 2.15 -1.06 11.47
N ALA A 47 3.45 -0.83 11.26
CA ALA A 47 3.96 0.46 10.84
C ALA A 47 3.83 0.72 9.33
N ALA A 48 3.42 -0.29 8.54
CA ALA A 48 3.41 -0.22 7.09
C ALA A 48 2.47 0.86 6.55
N ILE A 49 1.28 1.00 7.11
CA ILE A 49 0.32 2.04 6.68
C ILE A 49 0.94 3.43 6.86
N SER A 50 1.51 3.73 8.03
CA SER A 50 2.13 5.02 8.30
C SER A 50 3.31 5.30 7.36
N ALA A 51 4.17 4.31 7.13
CA ALA A 51 5.28 4.42 6.19
C ALA A 51 4.80 4.63 4.75
N TYR A 52 3.75 3.92 4.32
CA TYR A 52 3.18 4.04 2.98
C TYR A 52 2.63 5.44 2.72
N TYR A 53 1.88 6.02 3.67
CA TYR A 53 1.31 7.37 3.50
C TYR A 53 2.37 8.49 3.52
N VAL A 54 3.60 8.18 3.84
CA VAL A 54 4.76 9.05 3.59
C VAL A 54 5.41 8.74 2.26
N LEU A 55 5.78 7.49 2.01
CA LEU A 55 6.56 7.08 0.83
C LEU A 55 5.75 7.15 -0.47
N GLY A 56 4.50 6.67 -0.46
CA GLY A 56 3.65 6.64 -1.64
C GLY A 56 3.40 8.02 -2.27
N PRO A 57 3.04 9.05 -1.51
CA PRO A 57 2.94 10.42 -2.03
C PRO A 57 4.26 10.95 -2.56
N CYS A 58 5.40 10.65 -1.94
CA CYS A 58 6.72 11.06 -2.43
C CYS A 58 7.04 10.45 -3.79
N GLU A 59 6.76 9.16 -3.96
CA GLU A 59 6.89 8.49 -5.26
C GLU A 59 5.90 9.03 -6.29
N ALA A 60 4.64 9.27 -5.91
CA ALA A 60 3.64 9.85 -6.80
C ALA A 60 4.06 11.24 -7.28
N PHE A 61 4.57 12.09 -6.40
CA PHE A 61 5.10 13.40 -6.77
C PHE A 61 6.21 13.30 -7.81
N SER A 62 7.20 12.43 -7.59
CA SER A 62 8.31 12.23 -8.51
C SER A 62 7.86 11.61 -9.84
N ASN A 63 7.07 10.54 -9.79
CA ASN A 63 6.67 9.79 -10.99
C ASN A 63 5.68 10.56 -11.86
N LEU A 64 4.75 11.32 -11.25
CA LEU A 64 3.75 12.09 -11.98
C LEU A 64 4.29 13.43 -12.51
N ALA A 65 5.50 13.83 -12.13
CA ALA A 65 6.17 15.00 -12.69
C ALA A 65 6.42 14.90 -14.21
N ARG A 66 6.53 13.67 -14.74
CA ARG A 66 6.74 13.41 -16.19
C ARG A 66 5.55 13.83 -17.06
N PHE A 67 4.35 13.94 -16.50
CA PHE A 67 3.15 14.37 -17.27
C PHE A 67 3.15 15.90 -17.38
N ASP A 68 3.95 16.37 -18.33
CA ASP A 68 4.27 17.78 -18.53
C ASP A 68 3.41 18.45 -19.61
N SER A 69 2.47 17.71 -20.19
CA SER A 69 1.62 18.16 -21.31
C SER A 69 2.34 18.46 -22.64
N VAL A 70 3.67 18.34 -22.66
CA VAL A 70 4.48 18.54 -23.88
C VAL A 70 4.76 17.20 -24.55
N ARG A 71 5.29 16.24 -23.77
CA ARG A 71 5.62 14.88 -24.22
C ARG A 71 4.63 13.84 -23.77
N TYR A 72 4.04 14.04 -22.59
CA TYR A 72 3.17 13.06 -21.96
C TYR A 72 1.94 13.71 -21.34
N GLY A 73 0.83 12.97 -21.40
CA GLY A 73 -0.40 13.30 -20.72
C GLY A 73 -1.32 14.22 -21.52
N TYR A 74 -2.36 14.66 -20.84
CA TYR A 74 -3.36 15.57 -21.38
C TYR A 74 -2.74 16.96 -21.59
N CYS A 75 -3.04 17.60 -22.72
CA CYS A 75 -2.68 18.96 -23.03
C CYS A 75 -3.95 19.83 -23.13
N ALA A 76 -4.07 20.81 -22.27
CA ALA A 76 -5.18 21.76 -22.31
C ALA A 76 -5.04 22.71 -23.49
N GLU A 77 -6.16 23.11 -24.07
CA GLU A 77 -6.21 24.11 -25.15
C GLU A 77 -6.18 25.55 -24.61
N GLY A 78 -5.87 26.51 -25.48
CA GLY A 78 -6.00 27.94 -25.18
C GLY A 78 -4.91 28.54 -24.27
N HIS A 79 -3.79 27.85 -24.10
CA HIS A 79 -2.62 28.37 -23.35
C HIS A 79 -1.80 29.38 -24.18
N LYS A 80 -1.19 30.36 -23.50
CA LYS A 80 -0.41 31.44 -24.13
C LYS A 80 1.10 31.20 -24.11
N ASP A 81 1.55 30.42 -23.13
CA ASP A 81 2.96 30.12 -22.89
C ASP A 81 3.09 28.75 -22.20
N LEU A 82 4.33 28.28 -22.05
CA LEU A 82 4.62 26.97 -21.45
C LEU A 82 4.15 26.85 -19.99
N GLY A 83 4.25 27.93 -19.22
CA GLY A 83 3.81 27.95 -17.81
C GLY A 83 2.30 27.76 -17.71
N SER A 84 1.53 28.55 -18.46
CA SER A 84 0.06 28.43 -18.52
C SER A 84 -0.40 27.08 -19.10
N GLN A 85 0.37 26.49 -20.03
CA GLN A 85 0.12 25.14 -20.53
C GLN A 85 0.26 24.08 -19.42
N TYR A 86 1.34 24.14 -18.65
CA TYR A 86 1.56 23.22 -17.52
C TYR A 86 0.44 23.34 -16.48
N GLU A 87 0.15 24.56 -16.06
CA GLU A 87 -0.86 24.82 -15.03
C GLU A 87 -2.24 24.30 -15.47
N ALA A 88 -2.71 24.71 -16.64
CA ALA A 88 -4.02 24.31 -17.15
C ALA A 88 -4.12 22.80 -17.38
N SER A 89 -3.10 22.19 -17.98
CA SER A 89 -3.10 20.76 -18.30
C SER A 89 -3.07 19.90 -17.05
N ARG A 90 -2.21 20.20 -16.09
CA ARG A 90 -2.12 19.46 -14.83
C ARG A 90 -3.36 19.69 -13.95
N ALA A 91 -3.90 20.91 -13.97
CA ALA A 91 -5.15 21.21 -13.25
C ALA A 91 -6.35 20.45 -13.79
N ALA A 92 -6.47 20.28 -15.10
CA ALA A 92 -7.56 19.55 -15.73
C ALA A 92 -7.32 18.03 -15.80
N GLY A 93 -6.07 17.61 -16.04
CA GLY A 93 -5.71 16.20 -16.27
C GLY A 93 -5.62 15.34 -15.02
N PHE A 94 -5.29 15.91 -13.85
CA PHE A 94 -5.23 15.18 -12.59
C PHE A 94 -6.51 15.33 -11.79
N GLY A 95 -7.05 14.20 -11.33
CA GLY A 95 -8.12 14.14 -10.35
C GLY A 95 -7.67 14.65 -8.97
N MET A 96 -8.63 14.89 -8.09
CA MET A 96 -8.38 15.50 -6.76
C MET A 96 -7.40 14.67 -5.91
N GLU A 97 -7.55 13.35 -5.89
CA GLU A 97 -6.66 12.47 -5.11
C GLU A 97 -5.22 12.50 -5.63
N ALA A 98 -5.00 12.48 -6.94
CA ALA A 98 -3.67 12.59 -7.52
C ALA A 98 -3.01 13.95 -7.16
N LYS A 99 -3.78 15.04 -7.22
CA LYS A 99 -3.31 16.37 -6.80
C LYS A 99 -2.92 16.38 -5.33
N ARG A 100 -3.74 15.80 -4.46
CA ARG A 100 -3.46 15.71 -3.03
C ARG A 100 -2.15 14.95 -2.77
N ARG A 101 -1.93 13.81 -3.43
CA ARG A 101 -0.69 13.04 -3.30
C ARG A 101 0.52 13.79 -3.83
N ILE A 102 0.40 14.48 -4.96
CA ILE A 102 1.47 15.29 -5.52
C ILE A 102 1.87 16.41 -4.54
N MET A 103 0.90 17.13 -3.99
CA MET A 103 1.15 18.21 -3.03
C MET A 103 1.77 17.69 -1.73
N LEU A 104 1.23 16.60 -1.19
CA LEU A 104 1.76 15.97 0.02
C LEU A 104 3.20 15.49 -0.19
N GLY A 105 3.47 14.81 -1.33
CA GLY A 105 4.81 14.33 -1.67
C GLY A 105 5.82 15.47 -1.81
N SER A 106 5.43 16.58 -2.45
CA SER A 106 6.25 17.79 -2.55
C SER A 106 6.61 18.35 -1.16
N TYR A 107 5.63 18.42 -0.26
CA TYR A 107 5.85 18.86 1.11
C TYR A 107 6.79 17.93 1.89
N LEU A 108 6.54 16.62 1.83
CA LEU A 108 7.34 15.61 2.55
C LEU A 108 8.81 15.56 2.09
N LEU A 109 9.07 15.89 0.83
CA LEU A 109 10.43 15.97 0.27
C LEU A 109 11.09 17.34 0.43
N SER A 110 10.40 18.32 1.03
CA SER A 110 10.97 19.65 1.23
C SER A 110 12.00 19.68 2.36
N SER A 111 12.87 20.69 2.31
CA SER A 111 13.91 20.93 3.32
C SER A 111 13.29 21.06 4.72
N GLY A 112 13.88 20.40 5.72
CA GLY A 112 13.41 20.40 7.10
C GLY A 112 12.25 19.45 7.40
N VAL A 113 11.54 18.96 6.38
CA VAL A 113 10.46 17.96 6.53
C VAL A 113 10.97 16.55 6.16
N TYR A 114 11.84 16.46 5.18
CA TYR A 114 12.45 15.21 4.70
C TYR A 114 13.04 14.37 5.83
N GLU A 115 13.91 14.97 6.65
CA GLU A 115 14.58 14.27 7.77
C GLU A 115 13.60 13.82 8.85
N LYS A 116 12.48 14.53 8.99
CA LYS A 116 11.48 14.23 10.02
C LYS A 116 10.55 13.09 9.64
N TYR A 117 10.22 12.94 8.37
CA TYR A 117 9.19 11.98 7.91
C TYR A 117 9.70 10.99 6.89
N TYR A 118 10.32 11.44 5.79
CA TYR A 118 10.71 10.55 4.70
C TYR A 118 11.83 9.62 5.10
N TYR A 119 12.87 10.14 5.74
CA TYR A 119 14.01 9.33 6.17
C TYR A 119 13.62 8.23 7.18
N PRO A 120 12.86 8.51 8.26
CA PRO A 120 12.37 7.46 9.15
C PRO A 120 11.44 6.45 8.45
N ALA A 121 10.61 6.88 7.50
CA ALA A 121 9.76 5.97 6.74
C ALA A 121 10.58 4.98 5.88
N GLN A 122 11.71 5.42 5.34
CA GLN A 122 12.66 4.53 4.63
C GLN A 122 13.33 3.52 5.58
N GLN A 123 13.62 3.91 6.81
CA GLN A 123 14.14 2.99 7.82
C GLN A 123 13.10 1.92 8.19
N VAL A 124 11.84 2.32 8.39
CA VAL A 124 10.73 1.38 8.63
C VAL A 124 10.54 0.45 7.45
N ARG A 125 10.60 0.94 6.21
CA ARG A 125 10.59 0.10 5.00
C ARG A 125 11.67 -0.99 5.05
N THR A 126 12.87 -0.65 5.47
CA THR A 126 13.98 -1.62 5.59
C THR A 126 13.65 -2.71 6.61
N LEU A 127 13.09 -2.34 7.76
CA LEU A 127 12.69 -3.30 8.79
C LEU A 127 11.58 -4.25 8.28
N ILE A 128 10.56 -3.71 7.62
CA ILE A 128 9.49 -4.52 7.01
C ILE A 128 10.06 -5.48 5.97
N THR A 129 11.00 -5.02 5.13
CA THR A 129 11.66 -5.88 4.14
C THR A 129 12.42 -7.03 4.82
N GLN A 130 13.10 -6.76 5.93
CA GLN A 130 13.81 -7.78 6.71
C GLN A 130 12.85 -8.80 7.34
N ASP A 131 11.68 -8.36 7.83
CA ASP A 131 10.64 -9.26 8.34
C ASP A 131 10.21 -10.27 7.28
N TYR A 132 9.92 -9.81 6.06
CA TYR A 132 9.56 -10.68 4.95
C TYR A 132 10.70 -11.63 4.56
N GLN A 133 11.95 -11.17 4.53
CA GLN A 133 13.11 -12.02 4.26
C GLN A 133 13.23 -13.13 5.30
N ALA A 134 13.10 -12.81 6.58
CA ALA A 134 13.13 -13.80 7.67
C ALA A 134 11.95 -14.80 7.60
N ALA A 135 10.76 -14.33 7.18
CA ALA A 135 9.61 -15.20 6.98
C ALA A 135 9.86 -16.18 5.82
N TYR A 136 10.43 -15.72 4.70
CA TYR A 136 10.73 -16.57 3.53
C TYR A 136 11.87 -17.59 3.76
N GLU A 137 12.66 -17.45 4.80
CA GLU A 137 13.56 -18.55 5.21
C GLU A 137 12.77 -19.77 5.72
N LYS A 138 11.59 -19.55 6.29
CA LYS A 138 10.71 -20.58 6.87
C LYS A 138 9.66 -21.10 5.92
N CYS A 139 9.20 -20.30 4.95
CA CYS A 139 8.12 -20.64 4.03
C CYS A 139 8.43 -20.25 2.59
N ASP A 140 7.70 -20.84 1.65
CA ASP A 140 7.87 -20.60 0.22
C ASP A 140 6.92 -19.51 -0.29
N VAL A 141 5.74 -19.39 0.35
CA VAL A 141 4.72 -18.36 0.11
C VAL A 141 4.07 -17.97 1.44
N ILE A 142 3.49 -16.76 1.49
CA ILE A 142 2.72 -16.28 2.65
C ILE A 142 1.26 -16.17 2.25
N LEU A 143 0.37 -16.75 3.06
CA LEU A 143 -1.08 -16.60 2.96
C LEU A 143 -1.55 -15.55 3.97
N ALA A 144 -2.32 -14.58 3.48
CA ALA A 144 -2.86 -13.51 4.29
C ALA A 144 -4.26 -13.09 3.80
N PRO A 145 -5.10 -12.49 4.66
CA PRO A 145 -6.31 -11.82 4.18
C PRO A 145 -5.93 -10.70 3.20
N THR A 146 -6.77 -10.45 2.20
CA THR A 146 -6.58 -9.30 1.29
C THR A 146 -7.15 -8.02 1.89
N SER A 147 -8.33 -8.11 2.52
CA SER A 147 -9.01 -6.99 3.16
C SER A 147 -9.59 -7.47 4.50
N PRO A 148 -9.73 -6.58 5.50
CA PRO A 148 -10.27 -6.97 6.79
C PRO A 148 -11.77 -7.30 6.76
N ARG A 149 -12.49 -6.90 5.71
CA ARG A 149 -13.93 -7.13 5.55
C ARG A 149 -14.31 -7.32 4.09
N THR A 150 -15.53 -7.77 3.85
CA THR A 150 -16.16 -7.82 2.53
C THR A 150 -16.44 -6.41 1.98
N ALA A 151 -16.85 -6.32 0.72
CA ALA A 151 -17.17 -5.05 0.07
C ALA A 151 -18.23 -4.26 0.88
N PHE A 152 -17.97 -3.00 1.10
CA PHE A 152 -18.86 -2.06 1.78
C PHE A 152 -19.75 -1.33 0.78
N LYS A 153 -20.89 -0.79 1.25
CA LYS A 153 -21.83 -0.03 0.43
C LYS A 153 -21.29 1.36 0.10
N PHE A 154 -21.74 1.95 -1.01
CA PHE A 154 -21.41 3.34 -1.34
C PHE A 154 -21.81 4.28 -0.18
N GLY A 155 -20.86 5.09 0.28
CA GLY A 155 -21.07 6.05 1.36
C GLY A 155 -21.10 5.45 2.78
N GLU A 156 -20.83 4.16 2.94
CA GLU A 156 -20.80 3.50 4.25
C GLU A 156 -19.58 3.91 5.08
N ILE A 157 -18.43 4.07 4.42
CA ILE A 157 -17.19 4.54 5.07
C ILE A 157 -17.08 6.04 4.86
N GLY A 158 -17.28 6.80 5.92
CA GLY A 158 -17.13 8.26 5.91
C GLY A 158 -15.79 8.77 6.45
N ASP A 159 -15.11 7.96 7.24
CA ASP A 159 -13.81 8.30 7.83
C ASP A 159 -12.66 7.88 6.89
N PRO A 160 -11.80 8.82 6.44
CA PRO A 160 -10.62 8.49 5.66
C PRO A 160 -9.67 7.50 6.36
N VAL A 161 -9.56 7.53 7.68
CA VAL A 161 -8.71 6.60 8.45
C VAL A 161 -9.25 5.17 8.34
N GLU A 162 -10.56 5.00 8.46
CA GLU A 162 -11.20 3.69 8.28
C GLU A 162 -11.02 3.14 6.86
N MET A 163 -11.08 4.02 5.85
CA MET A 163 -10.79 3.64 4.47
C MET A 163 -9.33 3.14 4.32
N HIS A 164 -8.38 3.81 4.96
CA HIS A 164 -6.97 3.41 4.92
C HIS A 164 -6.69 2.08 5.61
N LEU A 165 -7.45 1.74 6.66
CA LEU A 165 -7.33 0.45 7.33
C LEU A 165 -7.78 -0.72 6.44
N SER A 166 -8.52 -0.48 5.37
CA SER A 166 -8.86 -1.52 4.39
C SER A 166 -7.64 -2.11 3.68
N ASP A 167 -6.51 -1.39 3.66
CA ASP A 167 -5.28 -1.80 3.00
C ASP A 167 -4.25 -2.45 3.96
N ILE A 168 -4.61 -2.66 5.23
CA ILE A 168 -3.67 -3.07 6.29
C ILE A 168 -2.85 -4.31 5.95
N PHE A 169 -3.41 -5.29 5.21
CA PHE A 169 -2.74 -6.52 4.85
C PHE A 169 -1.92 -6.43 3.56
N THR A 170 -2.24 -5.48 2.69
CA THR A 170 -1.62 -5.36 1.36
C THR A 170 -0.50 -4.33 1.29
N VAL A 171 -0.53 -3.32 2.15
CA VAL A 171 0.46 -2.24 2.15
C VAL A 171 1.87 -2.74 2.50
N SER A 172 2.00 -3.66 3.45
CA SER A 172 3.31 -4.17 3.88
C SER A 172 4.05 -4.89 2.75
N ILE A 173 3.33 -5.63 1.90
CA ILE A 173 3.88 -6.33 0.73
C ILE A 173 4.44 -5.31 -0.27
N ASN A 174 3.67 -4.24 -0.54
CA ASN A 174 4.08 -3.16 -1.43
C ASN A 174 5.32 -2.42 -0.92
N ILE A 175 5.35 -2.11 0.39
CA ILE A 175 6.48 -1.45 1.06
C ILE A 175 7.74 -2.32 0.98
N ALA A 176 7.63 -3.63 1.21
CA ALA A 176 8.74 -4.57 1.14
C ALA A 176 9.23 -4.81 -0.30
N GLY A 177 8.42 -4.53 -1.31
CA GLY A 177 8.73 -4.77 -2.71
C GLY A 177 8.60 -6.22 -3.14
N ASN A 178 7.77 -7.00 -2.43
CA ASN A 178 7.50 -8.40 -2.76
C ASN A 178 6.41 -8.52 -3.85
N GLY A 179 6.45 -9.60 -4.60
CA GLY A 179 5.32 -10.00 -5.44
C GLY A 179 4.13 -10.45 -4.59
N GLY A 180 2.92 -10.24 -5.12
CA GLY A 180 1.69 -10.69 -4.48
C GLY A 180 0.65 -11.07 -5.52
N MET A 181 -0.24 -12.00 -5.15
CA MET A 181 -1.36 -12.42 -5.99
C MET A 181 -2.61 -12.54 -5.11
N ASN A 182 -3.71 -11.96 -5.58
CA ASN A 182 -5.01 -12.16 -4.96
C ASN A 182 -5.74 -13.28 -5.68
N VAL A 183 -6.34 -14.18 -4.91
CA VAL A 183 -7.20 -15.27 -5.40
C VAL A 183 -8.56 -15.16 -4.71
N PRO A 184 -9.68 -15.39 -5.44
CA PRO A 184 -11.03 -15.34 -4.86
C PRO A 184 -11.29 -16.50 -3.90
#